data_bc9f1086cc63421ffae64549a4f86f2a
#
_entry.id   bc9f1086cc63421ffae64549a4f86f2a
#
_cell.length_a   1.000
_cell.length_b   1.000
_cell.length_c   1.000
_cell.angle_alpha   90.00
_cell.angle_beta   90.00
_cell.angle_gamma   90.00
#
_symmetry.space_group_name_H-M   'P 1'
#
loop_
_entity.id
_entity.type
_entity.pdbx_description
1 polymer ?
#
loop_
_entity_poly.entity_id
_entity_poly.type
_entity_poly.pdbx_seq_one_letter_code
_entity_poly.pdbx_strand_id
1 'polypeptide(L)'
;MKDKLKGHINELFCSYDLFSGTGTKRNIERMKQIIPDIAEEDIKGLLDYLKDFYTYCGKYGDKLARKYKTPCLPTNGEAEKDIQEYVLLCQEKYPEIDEDHIRLLFGTYCWLSNR
;
A
#
# COMPACT_ATOMS: atom_id res chain seq x y z
N MET A 1 -14.87 0.66 -7.15
CA MET A 1 -14.21 1.97 -7.36
C MET A 1 -14.45 2.43 -8.79
N LYS A 2 -14.68 3.71 -9.01
CA LYS A 2 -14.91 4.27 -10.35
C LYS A 2 -13.66 4.15 -11.22
N ASP A 3 -13.81 3.90 -12.52
CA ASP A 3 -12.68 3.72 -13.45
C ASP A 3 -11.77 4.94 -13.51
N LYS A 4 -12.34 6.14 -13.39
CA LYS A 4 -11.57 7.40 -13.32
C LYS A 4 -10.56 7.39 -12.16
N LEU A 5 -10.95 6.82 -11.03
CA LEU A 5 -10.10 6.76 -9.83
C LEU A 5 -9.04 5.67 -9.93
N LYS A 6 -9.35 4.57 -10.63
CA LYS A 6 -8.38 3.47 -10.83
C LYS A 6 -7.14 3.95 -11.58
N GLY A 7 -7.28 4.85 -12.52
CA GLY A 7 -6.15 5.42 -13.26
C GLY A 7 -5.19 6.23 -12.39
N HIS A 8 -5.63 6.69 -11.22
CA HIS A 8 -4.83 7.49 -10.29
C HIS A 8 -4.41 6.72 -9.03
N ILE A 9 -4.80 5.45 -8.89
CA ILE A 9 -4.62 4.73 -7.61
C ILE A 9 -3.15 4.64 -7.19
N ASN A 10 -2.23 4.44 -8.11
CA ASN A 10 -0.81 4.33 -7.78
C ASN A 10 -0.19 5.69 -7.40
N GLU A 11 -0.64 6.78 -8.03
CA GLU A 11 -0.25 8.13 -7.62
C GLU A 11 -0.75 8.46 -6.22
N LEU A 12 -2.01 8.12 -5.94
CA LEU A 12 -2.64 8.31 -4.64
C LEU A 12 -1.94 7.47 -3.56
N PHE A 13 -1.56 6.25 -3.91
CA PHE A 13 -0.80 5.37 -3.02
C PHE A 13 0.54 5.98 -2.64
N CYS A 14 1.29 6.51 -3.61
CA CYS A 14 2.56 7.19 -3.36
C CYS A 14 2.40 8.43 -2.47
N SER A 15 1.28 9.13 -2.59
CA SER A 15 1.00 10.34 -1.82
C SER A 15 0.43 10.07 -0.43
N TYR A 16 -0.04 8.84 -0.19
CA TYR A 16 -0.66 8.48 1.07
C TYR A 16 0.40 8.35 2.17
N ASP A 17 0.18 9.06 3.26
CA ASP A 17 1.05 8.98 4.43
C ASP A 17 0.50 7.94 5.40
N LEU A 18 1.12 6.76 5.38
CA LEU A 18 0.74 5.63 6.23
C LEU A 18 0.79 5.98 7.73
N PHE A 19 1.75 6.80 8.13
CA PHE A 19 1.96 7.15 9.55
C PHE A 19 0.98 8.19 10.06
N SER A 20 0.38 8.98 9.16
CA SER A 20 -0.62 9.98 9.54
C SER A 20 -2.02 9.39 9.75
N GLY A 21 -2.24 8.15 9.31
CA GLY A 21 -3.53 7.47 9.43
C GLY A 21 -4.51 7.83 8.32
N THR A 22 -5.59 7.05 8.25
CA THR A 22 -6.63 7.20 7.24
C THR A 22 -7.52 8.42 7.56
N GLY A 23 -7.85 9.21 6.55
CA GLY A 23 -8.77 10.33 6.68
C GLY A 23 -8.16 11.59 7.25
N THR A 24 -6.84 11.67 7.40
CA THR A 24 -6.19 12.89 7.86
C THR A 24 -6.32 14.00 6.84
N LYS A 25 -6.36 15.24 7.33
CA LYS A 25 -6.40 16.43 6.48
C LYS A 25 -5.28 16.42 5.45
N ARG A 26 -4.08 16.02 5.86
CA ARG A 26 -2.90 15.94 4.97
C ARG A 26 -3.11 15.00 3.80
N ASN A 27 -3.65 13.81 4.05
CA ASN A 27 -3.91 12.83 2.98
C ASN A 27 -5.02 13.31 2.05
N ILE A 28 -6.06 13.93 2.58
CA ILE A 28 -7.15 14.50 1.78
C ILE A 28 -6.62 15.64 0.90
N GLU A 29 -5.79 16.53 1.43
CA GLU A 29 -5.19 17.61 0.65
C GLU A 29 -4.32 17.10 -0.49
N ARG A 30 -3.53 16.04 -0.26
CA ARG A 30 -2.73 15.39 -1.29
C ARG A 30 -3.60 14.79 -2.41
N MET A 31 -4.70 14.15 -2.04
CA MET A 31 -5.65 13.61 -3.03
C MET A 31 -6.24 14.72 -3.90
N LYS A 32 -6.56 15.86 -3.30
CA LYS A 32 -7.09 17.02 -4.02
C LYS A 32 -6.07 17.68 -4.93
N GLN A 33 -4.77 17.56 -4.62
CA GLN A 33 -3.70 18.03 -5.51
C GLN A 33 -3.58 17.17 -6.76
N ILE A 34 -3.79 15.86 -6.62
CA ILE A 34 -3.73 14.91 -7.74
C ILE A 34 -5.01 14.98 -8.58
N ILE A 35 -6.16 15.07 -7.94
CA ILE A 35 -7.48 15.16 -8.58
C ILE A 35 -8.21 16.40 -8.01
N PRO A 36 -8.00 17.60 -8.59
CA PRO A 36 -8.49 18.85 -8.00
C PRO A 36 -10.01 18.91 -7.81
N ASP A 37 -10.77 18.24 -8.66
CA ASP A 37 -12.24 18.23 -8.65
C ASP A 37 -12.84 16.95 -8.07
N ILE A 38 -12.08 16.23 -7.26
CA ILE A 38 -12.55 14.98 -6.66
C ILE A 38 -13.74 15.26 -5.70
N ALA A 39 -14.82 14.47 -5.83
CA ALA A 39 -15.97 14.55 -4.96
C ALA A 39 -15.66 13.95 -3.57
N GLU A 40 -16.32 14.46 -2.53
CA GLU A 40 -16.13 13.97 -1.16
C GLU A 40 -16.42 12.47 -1.03
N GLU A 41 -17.48 11.99 -1.70
CA GLU A 41 -17.82 10.55 -1.69
C GLU A 41 -16.71 9.69 -2.31
N ASP A 42 -16.02 10.22 -3.33
CA ASP A 42 -14.91 9.55 -3.98
C ASP A 42 -13.67 9.52 -3.08
N ILE A 43 -13.43 10.60 -2.33
CA ILE A 43 -12.37 10.65 -1.32
C ILE A 43 -12.60 9.57 -0.28
N LYS A 44 -13.82 9.47 0.23
CA LYS A 44 -14.17 8.43 1.21
C LYS A 44 -13.96 7.03 0.66
N GLY A 45 -14.39 6.78 -0.57
CA GLY A 45 -14.20 5.49 -1.23
C GLY A 45 -12.72 5.12 -1.40
N LEU A 46 -11.88 6.08 -1.78
CA LEU A 46 -10.44 5.88 -1.90
C LEU A 46 -9.77 5.60 -0.55
N LEU A 47 -10.16 6.35 0.49
CA LEU A 47 -9.63 6.14 1.84
C LEU A 47 -10.00 4.76 2.36
N ASP A 48 -11.24 4.34 2.17
CA ASP A 48 -11.70 3.00 2.56
C ASP A 48 -10.94 1.91 1.79
N TYR A 49 -10.72 2.10 0.49
CA TYR A 49 -9.95 1.17 -0.34
C TYR A 49 -8.51 1.04 0.15
N LEU A 50 -7.83 2.17 0.41
CA LEU A 50 -6.46 2.16 0.91
C LEU A 50 -6.37 1.55 2.31
N LYS A 51 -7.33 1.86 3.18
CA LYS A 51 -7.39 1.29 4.52
C LYS A 51 -7.55 -0.24 4.45
N ASP A 52 -8.45 -0.72 3.61
CA ASP A 52 -8.66 -2.16 3.42
C ASP A 52 -7.40 -2.83 2.86
N PHE A 53 -6.76 -2.20 1.89
CA PHE A 53 -5.50 -2.68 1.32
C PHE A 53 -4.42 -2.81 2.39
N TYR A 54 -4.20 -1.75 3.18
CA TYR A 54 -3.18 -1.78 4.24
C TYR A 54 -3.50 -2.80 5.32
N THR A 55 -4.78 -2.95 5.68
CA THR A 55 -5.20 -3.94 6.68
C THR A 55 -4.97 -5.37 6.20
N TYR A 56 -5.38 -5.66 4.97
CA TYR A 56 -5.24 -7.00 4.39
C TYR A 56 -3.78 -7.36 4.10
N CYS A 57 -3.10 -6.50 3.36
CA CYS A 57 -1.71 -6.77 2.96
C CYS A 57 -0.75 -6.61 4.12
N GLY A 58 -1.03 -5.71 5.05
CA GLY A 58 -0.21 -5.50 6.24
C GLY A 58 -0.17 -6.71 7.16
N LYS A 59 -1.29 -7.39 7.31
CA LYS A 59 -1.37 -8.61 8.13
C LYS A 59 -0.39 -9.69 7.66
N TYR A 60 -0.35 -9.94 6.36
CA TYR A 60 0.54 -10.94 5.77
C TYR A 60 1.97 -10.41 5.62
N GLY A 61 2.12 -9.14 5.29
CA GLY A 61 3.43 -8.50 5.16
C GLY A 61 4.20 -8.44 6.47
N ASP A 62 3.55 -8.10 7.56
CA ASP A 62 4.17 -8.08 8.89
C ASP A 62 4.65 -9.47 9.31
N LYS A 63 3.82 -10.48 9.08
CA LYS A 63 4.16 -11.86 9.39
C LYS A 63 5.38 -12.34 8.59
N LEU A 64 5.43 -12.04 7.30
CA LEU A 64 6.55 -12.40 6.44
C LEU A 64 7.82 -11.60 6.81
N ALA A 65 7.68 -10.31 7.12
CA ALA A 65 8.79 -9.46 7.53
C ALA A 65 9.49 -10.00 8.77
N ARG A 66 8.73 -10.50 9.73
CA ARG A 66 9.28 -11.09 10.97
C ARG A 66 10.08 -12.36 10.71
N LYS A 67 9.76 -13.11 9.66
CA LYS A 67 10.49 -14.30 9.24
C LYS A 67 11.95 -13.99 8.89
N TYR A 68 12.18 -12.88 8.19
CA TYR A 68 13.51 -12.53 7.66
C TYR A 68 14.40 -11.77 8.63
N LYS A 69 13.83 -11.16 9.68
CA LYS A 69 14.58 -10.47 10.75
C LYS A 69 15.60 -9.44 10.25
N THR A 70 15.28 -8.75 9.15
CA THR A 70 16.11 -7.70 8.57
C THR A 70 15.33 -6.40 8.47
N PRO A 71 15.95 -5.21 8.77
CA PRO A 71 15.26 -3.93 8.68
C PRO A 71 15.14 -3.40 7.25
N CYS A 72 15.60 -4.12 6.25
CA CYS A 72 15.49 -3.73 4.84
C CYS A 72 14.91 -4.89 4.03
N LEU A 73 14.56 -4.59 2.77
CA LEU A 73 14.03 -5.60 1.86
C LEU A 73 15.08 -6.71 1.63
N PRO A 74 14.78 -7.98 1.98
CA PRO A 74 15.73 -9.07 1.76
C PRO A 74 15.94 -9.32 0.28
N THR A 75 17.16 -9.71 -0.11
CA THR A 75 17.57 -9.86 -1.51
C THR A 75 18.01 -11.25 -1.90
N ASN A 76 17.97 -12.24 -0.99
CA ASN A 76 18.33 -13.62 -1.33
C ASN A 76 17.22 -14.31 -2.14
N GLY A 77 17.55 -15.42 -2.82
CA GLY A 77 16.62 -16.11 -3.71
C GLY A 77 15.37 -16.67 -3.04
N GLU A 78 15.48 -17.15 -1.80
CA GLU A 78 14.34 -17.63 -1.02
C GLU A 78 13.39 -16.48 -0.68
N ALA A 79 13.96 -15.36 -0.24
CA ALA A 79 13.19 -14.16 0.06
C ALA A 79 12.47 -13.61 -1.17
N GLU A 80 13.12 -13.59 -2.32
CA GLU A 80 12.51 -13.13 -3.56
C GLU A 80 11.30 -13.99 -3.94
N LYS A 81 11.38 -15.29 -3.76
CA LYS A 81 10.26 -16.19 -4.00
C LYS A 81 9.08 -15.87 -3.09
N ASP A 82 9.33 -15.69 -1.79
CA ASP A 82 8.29 -15.37 -0.82
C ASP A 82 7.68 -13.99 -1.07
N ILE A 83 8.50 -13.00 -1.45
CA ILE A 83 8.03 -11.66 -1.80
C ILE A 83 7.14 -11.71 -3.03
N GLN A 84 7.53 -12.49 -4.05
CA GLN A 84 6.71 -12.64 -5.25
C GLN A 84 5.37 -13.29 -4.95
N GLU A 85 5.32 -14.30 -4.10
CA GLU A 85 4.07 -14.91 -3.66
C GLU A 85 3.20 -13.91 -2.90
N TYR A 86 3.82 -13.09 -2.05
CA TYR A 86 3.12 -12.01 -1.33
C TYR A 86 2.54 -10.97 -2.28
N VAL A 87 3.31 -10.55 -3.29
CA VAL A 87 2.83 -9.61 -4.31
C VAL A 87 1.60 -10.18 -5.02
N LEU A 88 1.67 -11.43 -5.45
CA LEU A 88 0.55 -12.10 -6.13
C LEU A 88 -0.68 -12.19 -5.24
N LEU A 89 -0.51 -12.51 -3.97
CA LEU A 89 -1.60 -12.54 -3.00
C LEU A 89 -2.29 -11.18 -2.87
N CYS A 90 -1.51 -10.11 -2.78
CA CYS A 90 -2.05 -8.75 -2.69
C CYS A 90 -2.75 -8.32 -3.98
N GLN A 91 -2.17 -8.63 -5.14
CA GLN A 91 -2.73 -8.24 -6.44
C GLN A 91 -3.97 -9.04 -6.83
N GLU A 92 -4.15 -10.23 -6.30
CA GLU A 92 -5.37 -11.01 -6.50
C GLU A 92 -6.58 -10.24 -5.98
N LYS A 93 -6.44 -9.58 -4.83
CA LYS A 93 -7.52 -8.81 -4.20
C LYS A 93 -7.51 -7.33 -4.61
N TYR A 94 -6.34 -6.76 -4.89
CA TYR A 94 -6.16 -5.35 -5.22
C TYR A 94 -5.37 -5.20 -6.53
N PRO A 95 -5.97 -5.58 -7.68
CA PRO A 95 -5.24 -5.64 -8.95
C PRO A 95 -4.81 -4.27 -9.49
N GLU A 96 -5.38 -3.17 -9.00
CA GLU A 96 -5.03 -1.82 -9.43
C GLU A 96 -3.71 -1.33 -8.85
N ILE A 97 -3.18 -1.99 -7.82
CA ILE A 97 -1.94 -1.55 -7.14
C ILE A 97 -0.74 -2.26 -7.77
N ASP A 98 0.25 -1.47 -8.19
CA ASP A 98 1.45 -1.97 -8.84
C ASP A 98 2.34 -2.80 -7.89
N GLU A 99 3.07 -3.74 -8.46
CA GLU A 99 4.02 -4.57 -7.74
C GLU A 99 5.05 -3.74 -6.97
N ASP A 100 5.56 -2.67 -7.57
CA ASP A 100 6.58 -1.80 -6.94
C ASP A 100 6.08 -1.20 -5.64
N HIS A 101 4.82 -0.79 -5.58
CA HIS A 101 4.21 -0.25 -4.36
C HIS A 101 4.06 -1.32 -3.27
N ILE A 102 3.71 -2.53 -3.65
CA ILE A 102 3.59 -3.66 -2.72
C ILE A 102 4.95 -4.03 -2.14
N ARG A 103 5.99 -4.06 -2.98
CA ARG A 103 7.36 -4.32 -2.55
C ARG A 103 7.88 -3.24 -1.60
N LEU A 104 7.59 -1.97 -1.90
CA LEU A 104 7.94 -0.86 -1.03
C LEU A 104 7.23 -0.96 0.33
N LEU A 105 5.96 -1.30 0.32
CA LEU A 105 5.18 -1.54 1.54
C LEU A 105 5.79 -2.67 2.37
N PHE A 106 6.16 -3.78 1.74
CA PHE A 106 6.82 -4.89 2.41
C PHE A 106 8.14 -4.47 3.06
N GLY A 107 8.97 -3.69 2.35
CA GLY A 107 10.20 -3.12 2.89
C GLY A 107 9.95 -2.26 4.13
N THR A 108 8.86 -1.49 4.12
CA THR A 108 8.43 -0.69 5.28
C THR A 108 8.09 -1.57 6.48
N TYR A 109 7.40 -2.68 6.28
CA TYR A 109 7.11 -3.63 7.36
C TYR A 109 8.37 -4.30 7.88
N CYS A 110 9.33 -4.62 7.04
CA CYS A 110 10.64 -5.14 7.47
C CYS A 110 11.33 -4.14 8.41
N TRP A 111 11.35 -2.87 8.03
CA TRP A 111 11.93 -1.82 8.85
C TRP A 111 11.21 -1.65 10.19
N LEU A 112 9.87 -1.61 10.17
CA LEU A 112 9.07 -1.44 11.39
C LEU A 112 9.20 -2.60 12.36
N SER A 113 9.29 -3.83 11.84
CA SER A 113 9.28 -5.05 12.66
C SER A 113 10.66 -5.47 13.16
N ASN A 114 11.74 -5.08 12.45
CA ASN A 114 13.09 -5.60 12.68
C ASN A 114 14.15 -4.53 12.95
N ARG A 115 13.74 -3.28 13.11
CA ARG A 115 14.66 -2.16 13.41
C ARG A 115 15.27 -2.24 14.81
#